data_5bed958a92fee6e8c867b5a87a09345b
#
_entry.id   5bed958a92fee6e8c867b5a87a09345b
#
_cell.length_a   1.000
_cell.length_b   1.000
_cell.length_c   1.000
_cell.angle_alpha   90.00
_cell.angle_beta   90.00
_cell.angle_gamma   90.00
#
_symmetry.space_group_name_H-M   'P 1'
#
loop_
_entity.id
_entity.type
_entity.pdbx_description
1 polymer ?
#
loop_
_entity_poly.entity_id
_entity_poly.type
_entity_poly.pdbx_seq_one_letter_code
_entity_poly.pdbx_strand_id
1 'polypeptide(L)'
;MIKKLSPKTNKKYIKKVEDIHKQCVLENNSGYYNTKQIKEWLSTISYKNIKNQLDNTSWVIIEENSSILGFAQYSLEEKEIFQIQIDSQFQGKGYGKKLYKYNETDFIQNNITEISLFSTLNAVSFYKRIGFKIIKNIEFQLVTTSVQMVAMKKAI
;
A
#
# COMPACT_ATOMS: atom_id res chain seq x y z
N MET A 1 17.37 -2.99 0.87
CA MET A 1 17.21 -3.51 -0.50
C MET A 1 15.73 -3.62 -0.84
N ILE A 2 15.35 -3.25 -2.05
CA ILE A 2 13.96 -3.41 -2.52
C ILE A 2 13.90 -4.58 -3.49
N LYS A 3 12.93 -5.48 -3.29
CA LYS A 3 12.73 -6.69 -4.11
C LYS A 3 11.29 -6.75 -4.61
N LYS A 4 11.12 -7.10 -5.89
CA LYS A 4 9.81 -7.39 -6.47
C LYS A 4 9.40 -8.81 -6.14
N LEU A 5 8.15 -9.00 -5.73
CA LEU A 5 7.57 -10.31 -5.49
C LEU A 5 7.01 -10.90 -6.79
N SER A 6 6.90 -12.22 -6.84
CA SER A 6 6.31 -12.96 -7.95
C SER A 6 5.46 -14.11 -7.40
N PRO A 7 4.63 -14.77 -8.25
CA PRO A 7 3.90 -15.97 -7.83
C PRO A 7 4.78 -17.10 -7.28
N LYS A 8 6.07 -17.10 -7.62
CA LYS A 8 7.07 -18.07 -7.14
C LYS A 8 7.76 -17.66 -5.84
N THR A 9 7.46 -16.48 -5.30
CA THR A 9 8.05 -15.98 -4.06
C THR A 9 7.76 -16.93 -2.90
N ASN A 10 8.77 -17.16 -2.06
CA ASN A 10 8.64 -18.02 -0.89
C ASN A 10 7.48 -17.55 0.01
N LYS A 11 6.69 -18.50 0.46
CA LYS A 11 5.52 -18.26 1.32
C LYS A 11 5.80 -17.37 2.53
N LYS A 12 6.99 -17.47 3.15
CA LYS A 12 7.36 -16.67 4.32
C LYS A 12 7.35 -15.17 4.04
N TYR A 13 7.72 -14.73 2.83
CA TYR A 13 7.69 -13.31 2.45
C TYR A 13 6.25 -12.81 2.32
N ILE A 14 5.39 -13.58 1.69
CA ILE A 14 3.97 -13.24 1.52
C ILE A 14 3.26 -13.21 2.89
N LYS A 15 3.59 -14.16 3.78
CA LYS A 15 3.06 -14.17 5.15
C LYS A 15 3.49 -12.93 5.93
N LYS A 16 4.74 -12.49 5.79
CA LYS A 16 5.21 -11.26 6.46
C LYS A 16 4.51 -10.01 5.90
N VAL A 17 4.24 -9.96 4.61
CA VAL A 17 3.42 -8.88 4.00
C VAL A 17 2.01 -8.88 4.57
N GLU A 18 1.37 -10.03 4.69
CA GLU A 18 0.07 -10.18 5.34
C GLU A 18 0.09 -9.63 6.78
N ASP A 19 1.10 -10.02 7.57
CA ASP A 19 1.24 -9.59 8.96
C ASP A 19 1.41 -8.08 9.08
N ILE A 20 2.26 -7.48 8.25
CA ILE A 20 2.48 -6.02 8.22
C ILE A 20 1.18 -5.30 7.84
N HIS A 21 0.45 -5.78 6.82
CA HIS A 21 -0.79 -5.14 6.40
C HIS A 21 -1.83 -5.17 7.52
N LYS A 22 -2.04 -6.32 8.16
CA LYS A 22 -2.96 -6.45 9.29
C LYS A 22 -2.56 -5.54 10.46
N GLN A 23 -1.28 -5.50 10.80
CA GLN A 23 -0.75 -4.63 11.84
C GLN A 23 -1.04 -3.15 11.53
N CYS A 24 -0.77 -2.70 10.30
CA CYS A 24 -1.04 -1.31 9.91
C CYS A 24 -2.52 -0.96 9.97
N VAL A 25 -3.42 -1.86 9.58
CA VAL A 25 -4.87 -1.65 9.72
C VAL A 25 -5.25 -1.51 11.19
N LEU A 26 -4.77 -2.42 12.05
CA LEU A 26 -5.07 -2.39 13.49
C LEU A 26 -4.51 -1.16 14.21
N GLU A 27 -3.27 -0.77 13.91
CA GLU A 27 -2.57 0.27 14.66
C GLU A 27 -2.75 1.67 14.05
N ASN A 28 -2.77 1.79 12.72
CA ASN A 28 -2.80 3.09 12.05
C ASN A 28 -4.22 3.51 11.65
N ASN A 29 -5.03 2.57 11.14
CA ASN A 29 -6.37 2.90 10.65
C ASN A 29 -7.40 2.99 11.79
N SER A 30 -7.19 2.30 12.89
CA SER A 30 -8.16 2.23 14.00
C SER A 30 -8.47 3.59 14.64
N GLY A 31 -7.58 4.58 14.53
CA GLY A 31 -7.84 5.94 14.98
C GLY A 31 -8.77 6.76 14.08
N TYR A 32 -9.07 6.28 12.86
CA TYR A 32 -9.82 7.00 11.83
C TYR A 32 -11.08 6.26 11.37
N TYR A 33 -11.18 4.97 11.67
CA TYR A 33 -12.27 4.10 11.24
C TYR A 33 -12.84 3.34 12.44
N ASN A 34 -14.14 2.98 12.40
CA ASN A 34 -14.80 2.29 13.51
C ASN A 34 -14.44 0.81 13.57
N THR A 35 -14.82 0.15 14.68
CA THR A 35 -14.52 -1.25 14.94
C THR A 35 -15.05 -2.19 13.85
N LYS A 36 -16.27 -1.94 13.35
CA LYS A 36 -16.88 -2.76 12.29
C LYS A 36 -16.09 -2.64 10.98
N GLN A 37 -15.71 -1.43 10.60
CA GLN A 37 -14.89 -1.18 9.41
C GLN A 37 -13.53 -1.86 9.51
N ILE A 38 -12.84 -1.71 10.65
CA ILE A 38 -11.54 -2.37 10.90
C ILE A 38 -11.67 -3.89 10.80
N LYS A 39 -12.67 -4.49 11.45
CA LYS A 39 -12.89 -5.94 11.43
C LYS A 39 -13.12 -6.45 10.01
N GLU A 40 -13.93 -5.76 9.25
CA GLU A 40 -14.22 -6.11 7.87
C GLU A 40 -13.02 -5.94 6.96
N TRP A 41 -12.24 -4.87 7.17
CA TRP A 41 -11.00 -4.63 6.44
C TRP A 41 -10.00 -5.77 6.66
N LEU A 42 -9.79 -6.17 7.93
CA LEU A 42 -8.92 -7.30 8.26
C LEU A 42 -9.35 -8.60 7.57
N SER A 43 -10.65 -8.82 7.39
CA SER A 43 -11.17 -10.01 6.73
C SER A 43 -10.79 -10.10 5.25
N THR A 44 -10.45 -8.98 4.62
CA THR A 44 -9.99 -8.93 3.21
C THR A 44 -8.51 -9.22 3.05
N ILE A 45 -7.74 -9.24 4.14
CA ILE A 45 -6.29 -9.43 4.11
C ILE A 45 -5.97 -10.88 4.43
N SER A 46 -5.45 -11.62 3.45
CA SER A 46 -5.04 -13.00 3.62
C SER A 46 -3.91 -13.37 2.67
N TYR A 47 -3.15 -14.39 3.04
CA TYR A 47 -2.15 -14.99 2.16
C TYR A 47 -2.73 -15.33 0.78
N LYS A 48 -3.91 -15.93 0.75
CA LYS A 48 -4.60 -16.33 -0.49
C LYS A 48 -4.90 -15.12 -1.38
N ASN A 49 -5.45 -14.05 -0.79
CA ASN A 49 -5.80 -12.84 -1.54
C ASN A 49 -4.56 -12.15 -2.09
N ILE A 50 -3.48 -12.06 -1.31
CA ILE A 50 -2.21 -11.49 -1.75
C ILE A 50 -1.65 -12.32 -2.92
N LYS A 51 -1.60 -13.63 -2.76
CA LYS A 51 -1.08 -14.53 -3.79
C LYS A 51 -1.85 -14.43 -5.11
N ASN A 52 -3.16 -14.32 -5.04
CA ASN A 52 -4.01 -14.17 -6.23
C ASN A 52 -3.77 -12.85 -6.98
N GLN A 53 -3.27 -11.82 -6.31
CA GLN A 53 -3.01 -10.50 -6.90
C GLN A 53 -1.58 -10.36 -7.46
N LEU A 54 -0.69 -11.29 -7.17
CA LEU A 54 0.71 -11.24 -7.64
C LEU A 54 0.86 -11.36 -9.16
N ASP A 55 -0.12 -11.93 -9.85
CA ASP A 55 -0.11 -12.03 -11.31
C ASP A 55 -0.57 -10.74 -12.00
N ASN A 56 -1.41 -9.95 -11.35
CA ASN A 56 -2.11 -8.82 -11.95
C ASN A 56 -1.59 -7.46 -11.48
N THR A 57 -0.91 -7.42 -10.35
CA THR A 57 -0.37 -6.19 -9.76
C THR A 57 1.08 -6.38 -9.34
N SER A 58 1.81 -5.29 -9.24
CA SER A 58 3.20 -5.29 -8.76
C SER A 58 3.25 -5.19 -7.25
N TRP A 59 3.99 -6.09 -6.62
CA TRP A 59 4.26 -6.08 -5.18
C TRP A 59 5.77 -5.98 -4.97
N VAL A 60 6.19 -5.06 -4.13
CA VAL A 60 7.60 -4.87 -3.76
C VAL A 60 7.74 -4.79 -2.25
N ILE A 61 8.83 -5.34 -1.76
CA ILE A 61 9.19 -5.28 -0.32
C ILE A 61 10.48 -4.51 -0.14
N ILE A 62 10.61 -3.86 1.02
CA ILE A 62 11.88 -3.30 1.48
C ILE A 62 12.43 -4.17 2.61
N GLU A 63 13.69 -4.59 2.47
CA GLU A 63 14.35 -5.52 3.39
C GLU A 63 15.69 -4.95 3.84
N GLU A 64 15.96 -5.06 5.13
CA GLU A 64 17.28 -4.78 5.73
C GLU A 64 17.61 -5.86 6.76
N ASN A 65 18.87 -6.30 6.80
CA ASN A 65 19.34 -7.32 7.75
C ASN A 65 18.43 -8.56 7.80
N SER A 66 18.02 -9.04 6.64
CA SER A 66 17.12 -10.19 6.48
C SER A 66 15.71 -10.00 7.08
N SER A 67 15.33 -8.78 7.41
CA SER A 67 14.00 -8.43 7.92
C SER A 67 13.23 -7.59 6.90
N ILE A 68 11.96 -7.96 6.65
CA ILE A 68 11.06 -7.17 5.82
C ILE A 68 10.49 -6.04 6.67
N LEU A 69 10.72 -4.79 6.24
CA LEU A 69 10.32 -3.59 6.97
C LEU A 69 9.00 -3.00 6.45
N GLY A 70 8.61 -3.34 5.23
CA GLY A 70 7.41 -2.81 4.61
C GLY A 70 7.25 -3.30 3.19
N PHE A 71 6.13 -2.90 2.57
CA PHE A 71 5.82 -3.26 1.19
C PHE A 71 5.01 -2.16 0.50
N ALA A 72 4.97 -2.25 -0.83
CA ALA A 72 4.05 -1.46 -1.66
C ALA A 72 3.38 -2.37 -2.70
N GLN A 73 2.16 -1.99 -3.08
CA GLN A 73 1.40 -2.59 -4.17
C GLN A 73 0.97 -1.52 -5.15
N TYR A 74 1.16 -1.75 -6.44
CA TYR A 74 0.78 -0.81 -7.48
C TYR A 74 0.47 -1.53 -8.81
N SER A 75 -0.20 -0.84 -9.72
CA SER A 75 -0.52 -1.32 -11.06
C SER A 75 -0.02 -0.30 -12.10
N LEU A 76 0.81 -0.77 -13.03
CA LEU A 76 1.22 0.03 -14.19
C LEU A 76 0.05 0.23 -15.15
N GLU A 77 -0.79 -0.78 -15.35
CA GLU A 77 -1.96 -0.73 -16.22
C GLU A 77 -2.98 0.32 -15.72
N GLU A 78 -3.30 0.29 -14.44
CA GLU A 78 -4.23 1.24 -13.82
C GLU A 78 -3.58 2.60 -13.49
N LYS A 79 -2.26 2.68 -13.58
CA LYS A 79 -1.46 3.87 -13.22
C LYS A 79 -1.73 4.30 -11.77
N GLU A 80 -1.83 3.32 -10.88
CA GLU A 80 -2.30 3.51 -9.51
C GLU A 80 -1.37 2.84 -8.49
N ILE A 81 -1.14 3.54 -7.38
CA ILE A 81 -0.56 2.95 -6.17
C ILE A 81 -1.73 2.53 -5.27
N PHE A 82 -1.82 1.24 -4.98
CA PHE A 82 -2.87 0.71 -4.11
C PHE A 82 -2.54 0.90 -2.64
N GLN A 83 -1.28 0.70 -2.26
CA GLN A 83 -0.85 0.87 -0.86
C GLN A 83 0.67 0.92 -0.71
N ILE A 84 1.10 1.59 0.35
CA ILE A 84 2.45 1.55 0.90
C ILE A 84 2.30 1.36 2.40
N GLN A 85 2.84 0.27 2.93
CA GLN A 85 2.72 -0.10 4.34
C GLN A 85 4.10 -0.34 4.95
N ILE A 86 4.36 0.26 6.10
CA ILE A 86 5.61 0.09 6.85
C ILE A 86 5.27 -0.50 8.21
N ASP A 87 6.00 -1.54 8.60
CA ASP A 87 5.92 -2.11 9.95
C ASP A 87 6.08 -0.98 10.98
N SER A 88 5.21 -0.97 12.01
CA SER A 88 5.13 0.11 12.99
C SER A 88 6.47 0.44 13.65
N GLN A 89 7.32 -0.56 13.86
CA GLN A 89 8.66 -0.39 14.45
C GLN A 89 9.61 0.43 13.56
N PHE A 90 9.33 0.51 12.27
CA PHE A 90 10.19 1.15 11.27
C PHE A 90 9.57 2.39 10.62
N GLN A 91 8.40 2.81 11.06
CA GLN A 91 7.76 4.04 10.57
C GLN A 91 8.55 5.29 10.98
N GLY A 92 8.39 6.37 10.21
CA GLY A 92 9.08 7.64 10.46
C GLY A 92 10.57 7.67 10.09
N LYS A 93 11.10 6.60 9.48
CA LYS A 93 12.53 6.48 9.11
C LYS A 93 12.79 6.62 7.61
N GLY A 94 11.78 7.04 6.84
CA GLY A 94 11.92 7.27 5.40
C GLY A 94 11.72 6.05 4.50
N TYR A 95 11.40 4.88 5.03
CA TYR A 95 11.21 3.66 4.23
C TYR A 95 10.02 3.75 3.27
N GLY A 96 8.92 4.39 3.70
CA GLY A 96 7.77 4.63 2.82
C GLY A 96 8.14 5.48 1.60
N LYS A 97 8.96 6.52 1.80
CA LYS A 97 9.48 7.34 0.71
C LYS A 97 10.40 6.55 -0.23
N LYS A 98 11.22 5.63 0.31
CA LYS A 98 12.08 4.77 -0.51
C LYS A 98 11.24 3.84 -1.39
N LEU A 99 10.20 3.20 -0.85
CA LEU A 99 9.26 2.38 -1.61
C LEU A 99 8.55 3.20 -2.70
N TYR A 100 8.06 4.37 -2.33
CA TYR A 100 7.43 5.27 -3.30
C TYR A 100 8.36 5.62 -4.45
N LYS A 101 9.62 5.97 -4.17
CA LYS A 101 10.60 6.30 -5.21
C LYS A 101 10.88 5.14 -6.16
N TYR A 102 10.88 3.93 -5.66
CA TYR A 102 10.98 2.74 -6.50
C TYR A 102 9.77 2.62 -7.45
N ASN A 103 8.54 2.77 -6.90
CA ASN A 103 7.32 2.73 -7.71
C ASN A 103 7.31 3.86 -8.76
N GLU A 104 7.65 5.09 -8.37
CA GLU A 104 7.72 6.25 -9.28
C GLU A 104 8.68 5.98 -10.44
N THR A 105 9.84 5.40 -10.15
CA THR A 105 10.82 5.03 -11.18
C THR A 105 10.24 4.02 -12.17
N ASP A 106 9.54 2.99 -11.67
CA ASP A 106 8.91 1.98 -12.54
C ASP A 106 7.81 2.61 -13.42
N PHE A 107 7.00 3.52 -12.88
CA PHE A 107 6.01 4.27 -13.65
C PHE A 107 6.67 5.10 -14.77
N ILE A 108 7.71 5.87 -14.44
CA ILE A 108 8.44 6.70 -15.42
C ILE A 108 9.06 5.84 -16.54
N GLN A 109 9.67 4.71 -16.19
CA GLN A 109 10.26 3.77 -17.16
C GLN A 109 9.22 3.16 -18.11
N ASN A 110 7.95 3.15 -17.71
CA ASN A 110 6.83 2.69 -18.52
C ASN A 110 6.06 3.85 -19.19
N ASN A 111 6.68 5.04 -19.29
CA ASN A 111 6.13 6.24 -19.94
C ASN A 111 4.82 6.74 -19.31
N ILE A 112 4.62 6.49 -18.02
CA ILE A 112 3.46 6.99 -17.27
C ILE A 112 3.83 8.37 -16.72
N THR A 113 2.95 9.34 -16.93
CA THR A 113 3.18 10.76 -16.59
C THR A 113 2.29 11.26 -15.45
N GLU A 114 1.35 10.45 -14.99
CA GLU A 114 0.48 10.76 -13.86
C GLU A 114 0.15 9.49 -13.07
N ILE A 115 0.25 9.57 -11.76
CA ILE A 115 -0.08 8.49 -10.83
C ILE A 115 -1.30 8.90 -10.01
N SER A 116 -2.24 7.99 -9.83
CA SER A 116 -3.39 8.15 -8.93
C SER A 116 -3.30 7.21 -7.73
N LEU A 117 -4.06 7.52 -6.68
CA LEU A 117 -4.28 6.64 -5.54
C LEU A 117 -5.54 7.02 -4.75
N PHE A 118 -6.01 6.08 -3.96
CA PHE A 118 -7.00 6.31 -2.91
C PHE A 118 -6.31 6.16 -1.55
N SER A 119 -6.16 7.29 -0.85
CA SER A 119 -5.49 7.32 0.45
C SER A 119 -6.46 7.04 1.58
N THR A 120 -6.03 6.22 2.54
CA THR A 120 -6.69 6.22 3.85
C THR A 120 -6.56 7.59 4.49
N LEU A 121 -7.49 7.93 5.40
CA LEU A 121 -7.50 9.26 6.04
C LEU A 121 -6.20 9.54 6.80
N ASN A 122 -5.62 8.52 7.43
CA ASN A 122 -4.36 8.64 8.18
C ASN A 122 -3.11 8.81 7.32
N ALA A 123 -3.16 8.49 6.01
CA ALA A 123 -2.00 8.55 5.11
C ALA A 123 -1.97 9.78 4.20
N VAL A 124 -3.01 10.61 4.20
CA VAL A 124 -3.11 11.79 3.32
C VAL A 124 -1.90 12.71 3.47
N SER A 125 -1.46 12.99 4.70
CA SER A 125 -0.31 13.86 4.93
C SER A 125 0.99 13.31 4.37
N PHE A 126 1.19 12.00 4.43
CA PHE A 126 2.34 11.34 3.81
C PHE A 126 2.35 11.56 2.30
N TYR A 127 1.24 11.29 1.63
CA TYR A 127 1.15 11.46 0.17
C TYR A 127 1.27 12.93 -0.26
N LYS A 128 0.71 13.87 0.51
CA LYS A 128 0.92 15.29 0.25
C LYS A 128 2.39 15.69 0.31
N ARG A 129 3.14 15.18 1.30
CA ARG A 129 4.58 15.48 1.43
C ARG A 129 5.43 14.96 0.26
N ILE A 130 4.99 13.91 -0.42
CA ILE A 130 5.68 13.38 -1.59
C ILE A 130 5.11 13.89 -2.92
N GLY A 131 4.20 14.88 -2.87
CA GLY A 131 3.77 15.66 -4.03
C GLY A 131 2.39 15.32 -4.60
N PHE A 132 1.62 14.44 -3.97
CA PHE A 132 0.24 14.18 -4.39
C PHE A 132 -0.69 15.33 -3.99
N LYS A 133 -1.67 15.61 -4.83
CA LYS A 133 -2.73 16.58 -4.59
C LYS A 133 -4.07 15.90 -4.40
N ILE A 134 -4.87 16.42 -3.47
CA ILE A 134 -6.23 15.93 -3.22
C ILE A 134 -7.13 16.29 -4.41
N ILE A 135 -7.86 15.30 -4.91
CA ILE A 135 -8.88 15.49 -5.97
C ILE A 135 -10.27 15.57 -5.34
N LYS A 136 -10.65 14.56 -4.54
CA LYS A 136 -11.95 14.51 -3.87
C LYS A 136 -11.96 13.44 -2.77
N ASN A 137 -12.95 13.56 -1.89
CA ASN A 137 -13.29 12.48 -0.96
C ASN A 137 -14.12 11.42 -1.69
N ILE A 138 -13.90 10.16 -1.36
CA ILE A 138 -14.66 9.04 -1.91
C ILE A 138 -15.09 8.09 -0.80
N GLU A 139 -16.08 7.25 -1.08
CA GLU A 139 -16.39 6.09 -0.29
C GLU A 139 -15.88 4.84 -0.99
N PHE A 140 -15.08 4.04 -0.27
CA PHE A 140 -14.52 2.79 -0.75
C PHE A 140 -15.27 1.62 -0.13
N GLN A 141 -15.86 0.76 -0.96
CA GLN A 141 -16.61 -0.41 -0.50
C GLN A 141 -15.64 -1.50 0.00
N LEU A 142 -15.85 -1.95 1.25
CA LEU A 142 -15.18 -3.15 1.78
C LEU A 142 -15.98 -4.41 1.40
N VAL A 143 -16.66 -5.03 2.35
CA VAL A 143 -17.56 -6.18 2.09
C VAL A 143 -19.00 -5.73 2.23
N THR A 144 -19.46 -5.42 3.43
CA THR A 144 -20.81 -4.89 3.74
C THR A 144 -20.79 -3.43 4.18
N THR A 145 -19.63 -2.90 4.53
CA THR A 145 -19.42 -1.50 4.91
C THR A 145 -18.61 -0.76 3.86
N SER A 146 -18.65 0.56 3.91
CA SER A 146 -17.74 1.43 3.18
C SER A 146 -16.89 2.24 4.13
N VAL A 147 -15.74 2.71 3.64
CA VAL A 147 -14.82 3.58 4.36
C VAL A 147 -14.53 4.83 3.55
N GLN A 148 -14.40 5.96 4.23
CA GLN A 148 -13.98 7.19 3.57
C GLN A 148 -12.50 7.12 3.22
N MET A 149 -12.20 7.49 1.99
CA MET A 149 -10.84 7.66 1.46
C MET A 149 -10.74 8.97 0.69
N VAL A 150 -9.53 9.33 0.33
CA VAL A 150 -9.24 10.54 -0.42
C VAL A 150 -8.57 10.16 -1.74
N ALA A 151 -9.21 10.51 -2.85
CA ALA A 151 -8.61 10.34 -4.17
C ALA A 151 -7.53 11.42 -4.37
N MET A 152 -6.35 10.99 -4.75
CA MET A 152 -5.20 11.86 -4.93
C MET A 152 -4.48 11.56 -6.25
N LYS A 153 -3.80 12.56 -6.82
CA LYS A 153 -3.01 12.44 -8.05
C LYS A 153 -1.70 13.19 -7.96
N LYS A 154 -0.73 12.72 -8.74
CA LYS A 154 0.56 13.39 -8.92
C LYS A 154 1.02 13.26 -10.37
N ALA A 155 1.42 14.38 -10.98
CA ALA A 155 2.17 14.41 -12.24
C ALA A 155 3.64 14.05 -11.97
N ILE A 156 4.21 13.19 -12.81
CA ILE A 156 5.58 12.71 -12.64
C ILE A 156 6.39 12.87 -13.92
#